data_7a5fe7aaa6647abe199c44b77d81f42d
#
_entry.id   7a5fe7aaa6647abe199c44b77d81f42d
#
_cell.length_a   1.000
_cell.length_b   1.000
_cell.length_c   1.000
_cell.angle_alpha   90.00
_cell.angle_beta   90.00
_cell.angle_gamma   90.00
#
_symmetry.space_group_name_H-M   'P 1'
#
loop_
_entity.id
_entity.type
_entity.pdbx_description
1 polymer ?
#
loop_
_entity_poly.entity_id
_entity_poly.type
_entity_poly.pdbx_seq_one_letter_code
_entity_poly.pdbx_strand_id
1 'polypeptide(L)'
;DENRWQGIVRAGALDLNLFRYALECCKETPIDGLCLTWFDQIIKNNRIWPICSAYEGKTSIDKNDVDFLKNTACPVIQEHAIPQTSNDFELFRVVKEILRQYIELPLTMLSIGPTEADKIIGQKF
;
A
#
# COMPACT_ATOMS: atom_id res chain seq x y z
N ASP A 1 13.59 -7.54 -9.12
CA ASP A 1 13.83 -8.98 -9.14
C ASP A 1 13.14 -9.61 -10.35
N GLU A 2 13.83 -10.51 -11.03
CA GLU A 2 13.26 -11.26 -12.15
C GLU A 2 12.51 -12.48 -11.60
N ASN A 3 11.25 -12.60 -11.97
CA ASN A 3 10.43 -13.75 -11.60
C ASN A 3 10.44 -14.77 -12.74
N ARG A 4 10.71 -16.04 -12.44
CA ARG A 4 10.75 -17.12 -13.41
C ARG A 4 9.50 -17.23 -14.28
N TRP A 5 8.35 -16.83 -13.77
CA TRP A 5 7.05 -17.00 -14.43
C TRP A 5 6.55 -15.73 -15.09
N GLN A 6 6.92 -14.56 -14.56
CA GLN A 6 6.40 -13.26 -14.96
C GLN A 6 7.47 -12.31 -15.52
N GLY A 7 8.76 -12.73 -15.49
CA GLY A 7 9.86 -11.86 -15.86
C GLY A 7 10.12 -10.75 -14.83
N ILE A 8 10.40 -9.55 -15.31
CA ILE A 8 10.70 -8.40 -14.46
C ILE A 8 9.40 -7.81 -13.92
N VAL A 9 9.23 -7.86 -12.60
CA VAL A 9 8.12 -7.22 -11.90
C VAL A 9 8.48 -5.77 -11.59
N ARG A 10 7.66 -4.83 -12.05
CA ARG A 10 7.79 -3.41 -11.70
C ARG A 10 6.93 -3.11 -10.47
N ALA A 11 7.55 -2.48 -9.47
CA ALA A 11 6.84 -1.97 -8.31
C ALA A 11 6.64 -0.45 -8.45
N GLY A 12 5.50 0.04 -7.98
CA GLY A 12 5.17 1.46 -7.94
C GLY A 12 4.79 1.91 -6.54
N ALA A 13 4.43 3.18 -6.41
CA ALA A 13 3.84 3.72 -5.19
C ALA A 13 2.51 3.03 -4.86
N LEU A 14 2.17 2.96 -3.57
CA LEU A 14 0.82 2.58 -3.16
C LEU A 14 -0.16 3.66 -3.66
N ASP A 15 -1.04 3.29 -4.59
CA ASP A 15 -2.01 4.21 -5.18
C ASP A 15 -3.32 4.19 -4.39
N LEU A 16 -3.54 5.24 -3.62
CA LEU A 16 -4.74 5.38 -2.79
C LEU A 16 -6.01 5.68 -3.60
N ASN A 17 -5.87 6.19 -4.82
CA ASN A 17 -7.04 6.45 -5.68
C ASN A 17 -7.57 5.14 -6.25
N LEU A 18 -6.68 4.26 -6.71
CA LEU A 18 -7.03 2.90 -7.12
C LEU A 18 -7.58 2.09 -5.94
N PHE A 19 -6.99 2.27 -4.76
CA PHE A 19 -7.46 1.61 -3.54
C PHE A 19 -8.88 2.05 -3.17
N ARG A 20 -9.18 3.35 -3.18
CA ARG A 20 -10.54 3.87 -2.92
C ARG A 20 -11.55 3.38 -3.95
N TYR A 21 -11.16 3.33 -5.22
CA TYR A 21 -12.00 2.76 -6.26
C TYR A 21 -12.31 1.27 -6.00
N ALA A 22 -11.31 0.49 -5.59
CA ALA A 22 -11.51 -0.91 -5.23
C ALA A 22 -12.47 -1.08 -4.04
N LEU A 23 -12.36 -0.23 -3.01
CA LEU A 23 -13.30 -0.23 -1.89
C LEU A 23 -14.73 0.11 -2.33
N GLU A 24 -14.89 1.07 -3.23
CA GLU A 24 -16.21 1.42 -3.78
C GLU A 24 -16.83 0.24 -4.57
N CYS A 25 -16.01 -0.51 -5.31
CA CYS A 25 -16.47 -1.72 -5.99
C CYS A 25 -16.91 -2.82 -5.01
N CYS A 26 -16.35 -2.84 -3.80
CA CYS A 26 -16.65 -3.82 -2.76
C CYS A 26 -17.68 -3.34 -1.73
N LYS A 27 -18.35 -2.22 -1.94
CA LYS A 27 -19.21 -1.57 -0.95
C LYS A 27 -20.33 -2.43 -0.36
N GLU A 28 -20.76 -3.46 -1.08
CA GLU A 28 -21.79 -4.40 -0.61
C GLU A 28 -21.20 -5.54 0.25
N THR A 29 -19.90 -5.64 0.34
CA THR A 29 -19.19 -6.66 1.11
C THR A 29 -18.49 -5.98 2.30
N PRO A 30 -18.78 -6.39 3.55
CA PRO A 30 -18.09 -5.84 4.71
C PRO A 30 -16.59 -6.10 4.65
N ILE A 31 -15.80 -5.04 4.81
CA ILE A 31 -14.34 -5.11 4.90
C ILE A 31 -13.94 -4.62 6.29
N ASP A 32 -13.40 -5.51 7.12
CA ASP A 32 -13.09 -5.22 8.51
C ASP A 32 -11.64 -4.77 8.73
N GLY A 33 -10.78 -4.93 7.74
CA GLY A 33 -9.39 -4.56 7.87
C GLY A 33 -8.56 -4.79 6.63
N LEU A 34 -7.30 -4.39 6.70
CA LEU A 34 -6.33 -4.42 5.63
C LEU A 34 -5.19 -5.38 5.93
N CYS A 35 -4.79 -6.12 4.91
CA CYS A 35 -3.54 -6.85 4.89
C CYS A 35 -2.58 -6.18 3.91
N LEU A 36 -1.46 -5.66 4.41
CA LEU A 36 -0.42 -5.08 3.58
C LEU A 36 0.67 -6.12 3.32
N THR A 37 0.90 -6.41 2.04
CA THR A 37 1.90 -7.40 1.61
C THR A 37 3.07 -6.75 0.89
N TRP A 38 4.17 -7.50 0.67
CA TRP A 38 5.36 -7.02 -0.02
C TRP A 38 6.09 -5.86 0.67
N PHE A 39 5.90 -5.69 1.95
CA PHE A 39 6.53 -4.58 2.67
C PHE A 39 8.06 -4.74 2.79
N ASP A 40 8.57 -5.96 2.63
CA ASP A 40 10.02 -6.21 2.49
C ASP A 40 10.64 -5.45 1.32
N GLN A 41 9.88 -5.16 0.25
CA GLN A 41 10.36 -4.35 -0.87
C GLN A 41 10.60 -2.89 -0.46
N ILE A 42 9.78 -2.34 0.43
CA ILE A 42 9.99 -1.01 1.01
C ILE A 42 11.26 -0.99 1.87
N ILE A 43 11.45 -2.02 2.69
CA ILE A 43 12.65 -2.16 3.53
C ILE A 43 13.92 -2.23 2.67
N LYS A 44 13.88 -2.98 1.57
CA LYS A 44 14.99 -3.11 0.61
C LYS A 44 15.23 -1.83 -0.20
N ASN A 45 14.20 -1.03 -0.45
CA ASN A 45 14.27 0.24 -1.18
C ASN A 45 14.59 1.41 -0.24
N ASN A 46 15.69 1.33 0.49
CA ASN A 46 16.16 2.38 1.40
C ASN A 46 15.15 2.80 2.48
N ARG A 47 14.15 1.97 2.77
CA ARG A 47 13.10 2.25 3.74
C ARG A 47 12.27 3.51 3.41
N ILE A 48 12.15 3.84 2.15
CA ILE A 48 11.27 4.90 1.65
C ILE A 48 10.01 4.28 1.07
N TRP A 49 8.87 4.66 1.62
CA TRP A 49 7.56 4.18 1.18
C TRP A 49 6.83 5.28 0.42
N PRO A 50 6.79 5.20 -0.92
CA PRO A 50 6.06 6.16 -1.73
C PRO A 50 4.56 5.83 -1.74
N ILE A 51 3.74 6.82 -1.45
CA ILE A 51 2.27 6.74 -1.47
C ILE A 51 1.74 7.80 -2.43
N CYS A 52 0.98 7.37 -3.43
CA CYS A 52 0.25 8.27 -4.32
C CYS A 52 -1.09 8.63 -3.67
N SER A 53 -1.20 9.85 -3.16
CA SER A 53 -2.38 10.32 -2.45
C SER A 53 -3.45 10.90 -3.36
N ALA A 54 -3.06 11.43 -4.53
CA ALA A 54 -3.95 12.06 -5.50
C ALA A 54 -3.33 12.05 -6.90
N TYR A 55 -4.09 12.51 -7.89
CA TYR A 55 -3.60 12.92 -9.20
C TYR A 55 -3.87 14.40 -9.40
N GLU A 56 -2.95 15.10 -10.07
CA GLU A 56 -3.16 16.51 -10.40
C GLU A 56 -4.42 16.68 -11.26
N GLY A 57 -5.28 17.61 -10.87
CA GLY A 57 -6.51 17.94 -11.59
C GLY A 57 -7.63 16.91 -11.50
N LYS A 58 -7.46 15.84 -10.70
CA LYS A 58 -8.48 14.79 -10.56
C LYS A 58 -8.57 14.27 -9.13
N THR A 59 -9.77 14.34 -8.57
CA THR A 59 -10.04 14.00 -7.16
C THR A 59 -10.52 12.57 -6.93
N SER A 60 -11.01 11.92 -7.99
CA SER A 60 -11.45 10.52 -7.95
C SER A 60 -11.24 9.85 -9.30
N ILE A 61 -11.13 8.55 -9.32
CA ILE A 61 -11.01 7.73 -10.53
C ILE A 61 -12.08 6.65 -10.55
N ASP A 62 -12.47 6.26 -11.76
CA ASP A 62 -13.42 5.18 -12.01
C ASP A 62 -13.00 4.34 -13.23
N LYS A 63 -13.86 3.41 -13.62
CA LYS A 63 -13.63 2.51 -14.78
C LYS A 63 -13.42 3.22 -16.12
N ASN A 64 -13.86 4.48 -16.26
CA ASN A 64 -13.74 5.27 -17.48
C ASN A 64 -12.41 6.01 -17.57
N ASP A 65 -11.59 6.00 -16.54
CA ASP A 65 -10.36 6.78 -16.43
C ASP A 65 -9.10 6.03 -16.92
N VAL A 66 -9.25 4.92 -17.63
CA VAL A 66 -8.11 4.12 -18.10
C VAL A 66 -7.17 4.93 -19.00
N ASP A 67 -7.72 5.72 -19.91
CA ASP A 67 -6.94 6.60 -20.80
C ASP A 67 -6.22 7.70 -20.01
N PHE A 68 -6.91 8.32 -19.04
CA PHE A 68 -6.32 9.28 -18.14
C PHE A 68 -5.13 8.68 -17.40
N LEU A 69 -5.29 7.51 -16.78
CA LEU A 69 -4.24 6.82 -16.02
C LEU A 69 -3.04 6.44 -16.88
N LYS A 70 -3.26 6.07 -18.15
CA LYS A 70 -2.18 5.69 -19.06
C LYS A 70 -1.40 6.87 -19.63
N ASN A 71 -2.07 7.95 -19.95
CA ASN A 71 -1.51 8.97 -20.83
C ASN A 71 -1.39 10.37 -20.20
N THR A 72 -2.19 10.66 -19.17
CA THR A 72 -2.33 12.03 -18.65
C THR A 72 -2.07 12.15 -17.16
N ALA A 73 -2.22 11.06 -16.40
CA ALA A 73 -2.14 11.09 -14.95
C ALA A 73 -0.78 11.61 -14.48
N CYS A 74 -0.81 12.62 -13.61
CA CYS A 74 0.35 13.13 -12.90
C CYS A 74 0.16 12.83 -11.41
N PRO A 75 0.81 11.77 -10.87
CA PRO A 75 0.61 11.36 -9.49
C PRO A 75 1.26 12.33 -8.51
N VAL A 76 0.55 12.62 -7.42
CA VAL A 76 1.07 13.33 -6.26
C VAL A 76 1.60 12.28 -5.28
N ILE A 77 2.91 12.14 -5.23
CA ILE A 77 3.62 11.14 -4.40
C ILE A 77 4.09 11.79 -3.11
N GLN A 78 3.78 11.16 -1.99
CA GLN A 78 4.35 11.46 -0.68
C GLN A 78 5.26 10.32 -0.25
N GLU A 79 6.47 10.65 0.16
CA GLU A 79 7.47 9.67 0.61
C GLU A 79 7.51 9.63 2.14
N HIS A 80 7.35 8.44 2.69
CA HIS A 80 7.42 8.20 4.13
C HIS A 80 8.66 7.38 4.47
N ALA A 81 9.51 7.91 5.34
CA ALA A 81 10.65 7.17 5.85
C ALA A 81 10.21 6.15 6.90
N ILE A 82 10.63 4.90 6.73
CA ILE A 82 10.40 3.83 7.69
C ILE A 82 11.65 3.68 8.56
N PRO A 83 11.55 3.91 9.86
CA PRO A 83 12.71 3.82 10.75
C PRO A 83 13.30 2.41 10.78
N GLN A 84 14.59 2.32 10.99
CA GLN A 84 15.24 1.04 11.22
C GLN A 84 14.89 0.53 12.61
N THR A 85 14.26 -0.63 12.64
CA THR A 85 13.92 -1.31 13.89
C THR A 85 14.06 -2.82 13.72
N SER A 86 14.49 -3.49 14.77
CA SER A 86 14.50 -4.95 14.87
C SER A 86 13.23 -5.50 15.54
N ASN A 87 12.33 -4.60 15.97
CA ASN A 87 11.11 -4.96 16.66
C ASN A 87 9.92 -4.90 15.69
N ASP A 88 9.36 -6.05 15.38
CA ASP A 88 8.22 -6.19 14.47
C ASP A 88 6.98 -5.41 14.93
N PHE A 89 6.76 -5.34 16.23
CA PHE A 89 5.64 -4.58 16.79
C PHE A 89 5.80 -3.08 16.54
N GLU A 90 7.00 -2.55 16.67
CA GLU A 90 7.30 -1.15 16.38
C GLU A 90 7.14 -0.86 14.88
N LEU A 91 7.63 -1.75 14.02
CA LEU A 91 7.44 -1.64 12.57
C LEU A 91 5.94 -1.60 12.22
N PHE A 92 5.17 -2.53 12.76
CA PHE A 92 3.72 -2.58 12.55
C PHE A 92 3.05 -1.28 12.99
N ARG A 93 3.41 -0.76 14.17
CA ARG A 93 2.87 0.49 14.71
C ARG A 93 3.15 1.68 13.79
N VAL A 94 4.38 1.82 13.30
CA VAL A 94 4.77 2.91 12.38
C VAL A 94 3.98 2.83 11.07
N VAL A 95 3.90 1.65 10.47
CA VAL A 95 3.14 1.44 9.22
C VAL A 95 1.66 1.74 9.41
N LYS A 96 1.08 1.29 10.51
CA LYS A 96 -0.30 1.58 10.89
C LYS A 96 -0.56 3.08 11.02
N GLU A 97 0.32 3.82 11.69
CA GLU A 97 0.15 5.27 11.86
C GLU A 97 0.26 6.04 10.52
N ILE A 98 1.13 5.61 9.63
CA ILE A 98 1.21 6.19 8.28
C ILE A 98 -0.09 5.93 7.51
N LEU A 99 -0.58 4.69 7.48
CA LEU A 99 -1.82 4.34 6.78
C LEU A 99 -3.04 5.09 7.32
N ARG A 100 -3.14 5.28 8.62
CA ARG A 100 -4.26 6.00 9.26
C ARG A 100 -4.41 7.44 8.79
N GLN A 101 -3.37 8.05 8.24
CA GLN A 101 -3.45 9.38 7.64
C GLN A 101 -4.29 9.40 6.35
N TYR A 102 -4.48 8.25 5.71
CA TYR A 102 -5.08 8.13 4.38
C TYR A 102 -6.29 7.21 4.33
N ILE A 103 -6.36 6.21 5.20
CA ILE A 103 -7.32 5.10 5.15
C ILE A 103 -7.92 4.90 6.53
N GLU A 104 -9.25 4.83 6.61
CA GLU A 104 -9.96 4.59 7.88
C GLU A 104 -9.94 3.12 8.31
N LEU A 105 -9.77 2.19 7.36
CA LEU A 105 -9.72 0.76 7.67
C LEU A 105 -8.47 0.41 8.49
N PRO A 106 -8.58 -0.42 9.53
CA PRO A 106 -7.44 -0.78 10.35
C PRO A 106 -6.50 -1.74 9.61
N LEU A 107 -5.19 -1.55 9.78
CA LEU A 107 -4.21 -2.55 9.39
C LEU A 107 -4.28 -3.74 10.36
N THR A 108 -4.55 -4.94 9.83
CA THR A 108 -4.65 -6.18 10.61
C THR A 108 -3.45 -7.09 10.45
N MET A 109 -2.79 -7.04 9.30
CA MET A 109 -1.60 -7.83 9.03
C MET A 109 -0.60 -7.05 8.17
N LEU A 110 0.68 -7.21 8.49
CA LEU A 110 1.81 -6.72 7.69
C LEU A 110 2.70 -7.91 7.30
N SER A 111 2.91 -8.11 6.00
CA SER A 111 3.80 -9.15 5.49
C SER A 111 5.12 -8.55 5.04
N ILE A 112 6.21 -9.03 5.63
CA ILE A 112 7.59 -8.60 5.36
C ILE A 112 8.43 -9.67 4.68
N GLY A 113 7.79 -10.73 4.18
CA GLY A 113 8.45 -11.82 3.47
C GLY A 113 7.47 -12.91 3.03
N PRO A 114 7.97 -13.97 2.36
CA PRO A 114 7.12 -14.95 1.71
C PRO A 114 6.53 -16.02 2.65
N THR A 115 7.10 -16.22 3.84
CA THR A 115 6.71 -17.31 4.73
C THR A 115 5.67 -16.89 5.77
N GLU A 116 5.09 -17.84 6.47
CA GLU A 116 4.17 -17.60 7.58
C GLU A 116 4.86 -16.84 8.73
N ALA A 117 6.13 -17.14 8.99
CA ALA A 117 6.91 -16.46 10.02
C ALA A 117 7.15 -14.96 9.74
N ASP A 118 6.99 -14.54 8.48
CA ASP A 118 7.15 -13.15 8.05
C ASP A 118 5.85 -12.32 8.17
N LYS A 119 4.83 -12.83 8.86
CA LYS A 119 3.54 -12.15 9.05
C LYS A 119 3.44 -11.56 10.44
N ILE A 120 3.35 -10.25 10.50
CA ILE A 120 3.12 -9.51 11.73
C ILE A 120 1.62 -9.26 11.84
N ILE A 121 1.00 -9.88 12.83
CA ILE A 121 -0.45 -9.76 13.07
C ILE A 121 -0.70 -8.66 14.07
N GLY A 122 -1.54 -7.70 13.67
CA GLY A 122 -2.03 -6.68 14.59
C GLY A 122 -2.94 -7.30 15.64
N GLN A 123 -2.62 -7.10 16.90
CA GLN A 123 -3.55 -7.50 17.97
C GLN A 123 -4.80 -6.62 17.88
N LYS A 124 -5.98 -7.22 17.99
CA LYS A 124 -7.21 -6.49 18.25
C LYS A 124 -7.11 -5.96 19.68
N PHE A 125 -6.88 -4.69 19.78
CA PHE A 125 -7.01 -3.97 21.04
C PHE A 125 -8.40 -3.35 21.11
#